data_5cc31e5788310bcbd16e2d5cec5a3c0f
#
_entry.id   5cc31e5788310bcbd16e2d5cec5a3c0f
#
_cell.length_a   1.000
_cell.length_b   1.000
_cell.length_c   1.000
_cell.angle_alpha   90.00
_cell.angle_beta   90.00
_cell.angle_gamma   90.00
#
_symmetry.space_group_name_H-M   'P 1'
#
loop_
_entity.id
_entity.type
_entity.pdbx_description
1 polymer ?
#
loop_
_entity_poly.entity_id
_entity_poly.type
_entity_poly.pdbx_seq_one_letter_code
_entity_poly.pdbx_strand_id
1 'polypeptide(L)'
;LISPAIANMGGVKDVSRSVLFCVILLLIGFIAFCVYFVMDKKLEKQMGESGEEPEEPFQIKDLGLIFSSKVFWIVALLCVLYYSAIFPFQKYAINMLQCNLDFTAEKAGMIFSVFPLGAAAITPLLGNFLDRKGKGASMLIYGAFLMIICHLAFALALPALKGSIAGPIVAFTSIVLLGISFSLVPAALWPSVPKLVDNRLLGSAYA
;
A
#
# COMPACT_ATOMS: atom_id res chain seq x y z
N LEU A 1 9.80 2.89 13.17
CA LEU A 1 10.70 3.82 13.89
C LEU A 1 10.15 4.23 15.26
N ILE A 2 8.89 4.63 15.34
CA ILE A 2 8.28 5.16 16.59
C ILE A 2 8.03 4.05 17.62
N SER A 3 7.55 2.87 17.21
CA SER A 3 7.18 1.78 18.12
C SER A 3 8.33 1.28 19.02
N PRO A 4 9.54 1.00 18.51
CA PRO A 4 10.67 0.64 19.38
C PRO A 4 11.10 1.75 20.33
N ALA A 5 11.02 3.02 19.87
CA ALA A 5 11.36 4.16 20.71
C ALA A 5 10.38 4.30 21.89
N ILE A 6 9.08 4.13 21.65
CA ILE A 6 8.03 4.16 22.69
C ILE A 6 8.17 2.99 23.64
N ALA A 7 8.48 1.80 23.13
CA ALA A 7 8.68 0.60 23.98
C ALA A 7 9.86 0.75 24.94
N ASN A 8 10.89 1.52 24.55
CA ASN A 8 12.11 1.75 25.35
C ASN A 8 12.03 3.00 26.24
N MET A 9 10.94 3.79 26.19
CA MET A 9 10.78 4.96 27.06
C MET A 9 10.72 4.54 28.53
N GLY A 10 11.60 5.12 29.34
CA GLY A 10 11.67 4.85 30.79
C GLY A 10 12.62 3.74 31.23
N GLY A 11 13.53 3.30 30.33
CA GLY A 11 14.63 2.39 30.69
C GLY A 11 14.24 0.90 30.84
N VAL A 12 12.95 0.58 30.79
CA VAL A 12 12.43 -0.79 30.79
C VAL A 12 11.70 -1.03 29.47
N LYS A 13 12.07 -2.09 28.76
CA LYS A 13 11.44 -2.47 27.51
C LYS A 13 10.02 -2.97 27.76
N ASP A 14 9.02 -2.13 27.46
CA ASP A 14 7.61 -2.44 27.64
C ASP A 14 6.84 -2.32 26.33
N VAL A 15 6.51 -3.45 25.74
CA VAL A 15 5.77 -3.55 24.47
C VAL A 15 4.35 -3.00 24.61
N SER A 16 3.75 -3.07 25.82
CA SER A 16 2.39 -2.60 26.08
C SER A 16 2.22 -1.11 25.77
N ARG A 17 3.28 -0.31 25.98
CA ARG A 17 3.26 1.14 25.64
C ARG A 17 3.11 1.38 24.14
N SER A 18 3.78 0.59 23.32
CA SER A 18 3.64 0.68 21.85
C SER A 18 2.24 0.28 21.41
N VAL A 19 1.64 -0.73 22.04
CA VAL A 19 0.26 -1.15 21.76
C VAL A 19 -0.72 -0.06 22.18
N LEU A 20 -0.57 0.52 23.38
CA LEU A 20 -1.38 1.64 23.82
C LEU A 20 -1.32 2.84 22.88
N PHE A 21 -0.14 3.19 22.41
CA PHE A 21 0.02 4.25 21.41
C PHE A 21 -0.76 3.95 20.12
N CYS A 22 -0.72 2.72 19.61
CA CYS A 22 -1.52 2.31 18.47
C CYS A 22 -3.02 2.41 18.75
N VAL A 23 -3.47 2.03 19.95
CA VAL A 23 -4.89 2.16 20.36
C VAL A 23 -5.34 3.63 20.36
N ILE A 24 -4.49 4.53 20.87
CA ILE A 24 -4.80 5.98 20.87
C ILE A 24 -4.94 6.49 19.43
N LEU A 25 -4.02 6.11 18.52
CA LEU A 25 -4.13 6.48 17.12
C LEU A 25 -5.40 5.93 16.46
N LEU A 26 -5.78 4.69 16.77
CA LEU A 26 -7.02 4.09 16.28
C LEU A 26 -8.27 4.82 16.81
N LEU A 27 -8.28 5.25 18.07
CA LEU A 27 -9.37 6.04 18.63
C LEU A 27 -9.49 7.41 17.93
N ILE A 28 -8.38 8.08 17.66
CA ILE A 28 -8.36 9.32 16.88
C ILE A 28 -8.93 9.08 15.48
N GLY A 29 -8.50 8.02 14.81
CA GLY A 29 -9.03 7.62 13.49
C GLY A 29 -10.53 7.32 13.54
N PHE A 30 -10.99 6.63 14.60
CA PHE A 30 -12.42 6.35 14.79
C PHE A 30 -13.24 7.61 14.98
N ILE A 31 -12.76 8.57 15.77
CA ILE A 31 -13.43 9.87 15.96
C ILE A 31 -13.50 10.63 14.62
N ALA A 32 -12.41 10.66 13.86
CA ALA A 32 -12.39 11.29 12.54
C ALA A 32 -13.40 10.61 11.58
N PHE A 33 -13.52 9.29 11.64
CA PHE A 33 -14.51 8.55 10.86
C PHE A 33 -15.95 8.87 11.27
N CYS A 34 -16.23 9.03 12.57
CA CYS A 34 -17.54 9.47 13.04
C CYS A 34 -17.90 10.89 12.55
N VAL A 35 -16.92 11.79 12.52
CA VAL A 35 -17.11 13.15 11.98
C VAL A 35 -17.39 13.06 10.47
N TYR A 36 -16.61 12.28 9.72
CA TYR A 36 -16.85 12.04 8.30
C TYR A 36 -18.27 11.53 8.05
N PHE A 37 -18.72 10.51 8.79
CA PHE A 37 -20.06 9.94 8.65
C PHE A 37 -21.18 10.97 8.86
N VAL A 38 -21.01 11.87 9.84
CA VAL A 38 -21.98 12.95 10.08
C VAL A 38 -22.00 13.97 8.94
N MET A 39 -20.81 14.28 8.38
CA MET A 39 -20.69 15.18 7.23
C MET A 39 -21.29 14.56 5.96
N ASP A 40 -21.03 13.29 5.74
CA ASP A 40 -21.53 12.50 4.61
C ASP A 40 -23.08 12.47 4.61
N LYS A 41 -23.69 12.16 5.77
CA LYS A 41 -25.15 12.22 5.93
C LYS A 41 -25.75 13.62 5.68
N LYS A 42 -25.02 14.68 6.04
CA LYS A 42 -25.47 16.05 5.73
C LYS A 42 -25.42 16.34 4.24
N LEU A 43 -24.37 15.87 3.58
CA LEU A 43 -24.20 16.02 2.12
C LEU A 43 -25.31 15.24 1.39
N GLU A 44 -25.56 13.99 1.75
CA GLU A 44 -26.60 13.14 1.18
C GLU A 44 -27.99 13.80 1.29
N LYS A 45 -28.29 14.41 2.44
CA LYS A 45 -29.52 15.16 2.64
C LYS A 45 -29.60 16.40 1.70
N GLN A 46 -28.52 17.14 1.54
CA GLN A 46 -28.47 18.30 0.67
C GLN A 46 -28.61 17.90 -0.82
N MET A 47 -28.00 16.80 -1.23
CA MET A 47 -28.12 16.25 -2.60
C MET A 47 -29.55 15.79 -2.87
N GLY A 48 -30.20 15.10 -1.94
CA GLY A 48 -31.61 14.73 -2.04
C GLY A 48 -32.56 15.92 -2.15
N GLU A 49 -32.27 17.04 -1.50
CA GLU A 49 -33.00 18.29 -1.65
C GLU A 49 -32.72 19.00 -3.00
N SER A 50 -31.57 18.72 -3.64
CA SER A 50 -31.19 19.28 -4.95
C SER A 50 -31.75 18.51 -6.13
N GLY A 51 -32.52 17.43 -5.89
CA GLY A 51 -33.17 16.65 -6.95
C GLY A 51 -32.22 15.72 -7.71
N GLU A 52 -31.01 15.49 -7.23
CA GLU A 52 -30.12 14.43 -7.74
C GLU A 52 -30.70 13.07 -7.35
N GLU A 53 -30.77 12.16 -8.33
CA GLU A 53 -31.28 10.83 -8.08
C GLU A 53 -30.38 10.11 -7.05
N PRO A 54 -30.96 9.50 -6.00
CA PRO A 54 -30.17 8.72 -5.04
C PRO A 54 -29.48 7.56 -5.76
N GLU A 55 -28.26 7.26 -5.36
CA GLU A 55 -27.52 6.10 -5.88
C GLU A 55 -28.39 4.84 -5.74
N GLU A 56 -28.52 4.10 -6.84
CA GLU A 56 -29.30 2.84 -6.82
C GLU A 56 -28.71 1.88 -5.78
N PRO A 57 -29.56 1.27 -4.92
CA PRO A 57 -29.07 0.34 -3.92
C PRO A 57 -28.43 -0.88 -4.60
N PHE A 58 -27.35 -1.37 -4.05
CA PHE A 58 -26.64 -2.55 -4.51
C PHE A 58 -27.59 -3.75 -4.74
N GLN A 59 -27.52 -4.35 -5.91
CA GLN A 59 -28.26 -5.56 -6.26
C GLN A 59 -27.28 -6.71 -6.52
N ILE A 60 -27.63 -7.92 -6.05
CA ILE A 60 -26.82 -9.13 -6.27
C ILE A 60 -26.61 -9.42 -7.78
N LYS A 61 -27.52 -8.98 -8.64
CA LYS A 61 -27.37 -9.04 -10.10
C LYS A 61 -26.15 -8.29 -10.63
N ASP A 62 -25.74 -7.24 -9.93
CA ASP A 62 -24.61 -6.39 -10.30
C ASP A 62 -23.30 -7.16 -10.23
N LEU A 63 -23.18 -8.11 -9.30
CA LEU A 63 -22.02 -9.02 -9.25
C LEU A 63 -21.89 -9.85 -10.53
N GLY A 64 -22.99 -10.29 -11.10
CA GLY A 64 -22.98 -11.02 -12.38
C GLY A 64 -22.41 -10.20 -13.53
N LEU A 65 -22.71 -8.89 -13.57
CA LEU A 65 -22.17 -7.97 -14.58
C LEU A 65 -20.66 -7.75 -14.39
N ILE A 66 -20.21 -7.55 -13.16
CA ILE A 66 -18.78 -7.37 -12.82
C ILE A 66 -18.01 -8.64 -13.20
N PHE A 67 -18.47 -9.81 -12.79
CA PHE A 67 -17.81 -11.09 -13.07
C PHE A 67 -17.83 -11.49 -14.55
N SER A 68 -18.74 -10.91 -15.36
CA SER A 68 -18.75 -11.11 -16.81
C SER A 68 -17.65 -10.32 -17.53
N SER A 69 -17.06 -9.32 -16.88
CA SER A 69 -16.03 -8.46 -17.48
C SER A 69 -14.68 -9.15 -17.45
N LYS A 70 -14.12 -9.44 -18.64
CA LYS A 70 -12.74 -9.96 -18.77
C LYS A 70 -11.71 -8.97 -18.21
N VAL A 71 -11.96 -7.69 -18.34
CA VAL A 71 -11.04 -6.64 -17.88
C VAL A 71 -11.01 -6.60 -16.37
N PHE A 72 -12.15 -6.77 -15.70
CA PHE A 72 -12.22 -6.91 -14.25
C PHE A 72 -11.32 -8.04 -13.75
N TRP A 73 -11.40 -9.23 -14.36
CA TRP A 73 -10.56 -10.37 -13.98
C TRP A 73 -9.07 -10.12 -14.18
N ILE A 74 -8.67 -9.40 -15.23
CA ILE A 74 -7.26 -9.04 -15.45
C ILE A 74 -6.79 -8.11 -14.32
N VAL A 75 -7.58 -7.10 -13.96
CA VAL A 75 -7.25 -6.16 -12.87
C VAL A 75 -7.22 -6.87 -11.52
N ALA A 76 -8.20 -7.72 -11.24
CA ALA A 76 -8.25 -8.52 -10.01
C ALA A 76 -7.03 -9.46 -9.89
N LEU A 77 -6.67 -10.16 -10.97
CA LEU A 77 -5.48 -11.01 -11.00
C LEU A 77 -4.19 -10.22 -10.79
N LEU A 78 -4.07 -9.05 -11.43
CA LEU A 78 -2.94 -8.14 -11.23
C LEU A 78 -2.84 -7.71 -9.76
N CYS A 79 -3.96 -7.36 -9.14
CA CYS A 79 -4.05 -7.00 -7.73
C CYS A 79 -3.57 -8.15 -6.83
N VAL A 80 -4.12 -9.35 -7.02
CA VAL A 80 -3.75 -10.55 -6.24
C VAL A 80 -2.25 -10.85 -6.39
N LEU A 81 -1.72 -10.91 -7.62
CA LEU A 81 -0.31 -11.21 -7.87
C LEU A 81 0.61 -10.16 -7.26
N TYR A 82 0.25 -8.89 -7.40
CA TYR A 82 1.03 -7.80 -6.85
C TYR A 82 1.10 -7.86 -5.32
N TYR A 83 -0.04 -7.94 -4.65
CA TYR A 83 -0.08 -7.95 -3.19
C TYR A 83 0.46 -9.26 -2.59
N SER A 84 0.36 -10.39 -3.30
CA SER A 84 0.97 -11.65 -2.88
C SER A 84 2.51 -11.61 -2.87
N ALA A 85 3.14 -10.73 -3.64
CA ALA A 85 4.58 -10.51 -3.58
C ALA A 85 4.96 -9.53 -2.45
N ILE A 86 4.20 -8.46 -2.26
CA ILE A 86 4.54 -7.39 -1.32
C ILE A 86 4.28 -7.76 0.14
N PHE A 87 3.14 -8.34 0.47
CA PHE A 87 2.80 -8.62 1.88
C PHE A 87 3.74 -9.62 2.56
N PRO A 88 4.12 -10.76 1.94
CA PRO A 88 5.12 -11.63 2.53
C PRO A 88 6.48 -10.95 2.68
N PHE A 89 6.89 -10.14 1.69
CA PHE A 89 8.12 -9.36 1.80
C PHE A 89 8.07 -8.43 3.01
N GLN A 90 7.03 -7.62 3.17
CA GLN A 90 6.89 -6.71 4.33
C GLN A 90 6.97 -7.45 5.67
N LYS A 91 6.35 -8.62 5.74
CA LYS A 91 6.34 -9.45 6.96
C LYS A 91 7.72 -9.98 7.33
N TYR A 92 8.51 -10.37 6.34
CA TYR A 92 9.80 -11.05 6.56
C TYR A 92 11.02 -10.17 6.31
N ALA A 93 10.86 -8.94 5.81
CA ALA A 93 11.95 -8.05 5.41
C ALA A 93 12.97 -7.81 6.53
N ILE A 94 12.52 -7.53 7.75
CA ILE A 94 13.39 -7.29 8.89
C ILE A 94 14.22 -8.54 9.19
N ASN A 95 13.59 -9.71 9.24
CA ASN A 95 14.28 -10.98 9.48
C ASN A 95 15.28 -11.31 8.35
N MET A 96 14.90 -11.06 7.10
CA MET A 96 15.76 -11.23 5.95
C MET A 96 17.04 -10.35 6.05
N LEU A 97 16.90 -9.10 6.44
CA LEU A 97 18.03 -8.19 6.65
C LEU A 97 18.93 -8.64 7.80
N GLN A 98 18.35 -9.14 8.89
CA GLN A 98 19.11 -9.70 10.01
C GLN A 98 19.91 -10.92 9.59
N CYS A 99 19.30 -11.89 8.91
CA CYS A 99 19.96 -13.15 8.54
C CYS A 99 21.05 -12.98 7.47
N ASN A 100 20.89 -12.02 6.55
CA ASN A 100 21.85 -11.86 5.45
C ASN A 100 22.94 -10.81 5.74
N LEU A 101 22.67 -9.82 6.58
CA LEU A 101 23.58 -8.71 6.84
C LEU A 101 24.06 -8.63 8.29
N ASP A 102 23.65 -9.60 9.12
CA ASP A 102 23.96 -9.66 10.57
C ASP A 102 23.57 -8.34 11.29
N PHE A 103 22.50 -7.67 10.82
CA PHE A 103 22.00 -6.45 11.44
C PHE A 103 21.21 -6.75 12.72
N THR A 104 21.29 -5.83 13.68
CA THR A 104 20.35 -5.84 14.80
C THR A 104 18.91 -5.59 14.31
N ALA A 105 17.92 -6.08 15.05
CA ALA A 105 16.50 -5.86 14.70
C ALA A 105 16.16 -4.38 14.56
N GLU A 106 16.78 -3.54 15.40
CA GLU A 106 16.59 -2.08 15.34
C GLU A 106 17.15 -1.48 14.05
N LYS A 107 18.37 -1.83 13.67
CA LYS A 107 19.00 -1.36 12.43
C LYS A 107 18.24 -1.84 11.20
N ALA A 108 17.86 -3.11 11.17
CA ALA A 108 17.03 -3.67 10.09
C ALA A 108 15.67 -2.98 9.97
N GLY A 109 15.02 -2.69 11.10
CA GLY A 109 13.77 -1.95 11.16
C GLY A 109 13.89 -0.50 10.68
N MET A 110 14.99 0.19 11.03
CA MET A 110 15.26 1.55 10.51
C MET A 110 15.43 1.55 8.99
N ILE A 111 16.20 0.63 8.45
CA ILE A 111 16.40 0.52 7.00
C ILE A 111 15.09 0.17 6.30
N PHE A 112 14.34 -0.80 6.82
CA PHE A 112 13.05 -1.18 6.24
C PHE A 112 12.02 -0.05 6.26
N SER A 113 12.06 0.85 7.26
CA SER A 113 11.11 1.98 7.34
C SER A 113 11.23 2.97 6.18
N VAL A 114 12.34 2.96 5.45
CA VAL A 114 12.51 3.76 4.22
C VAL A 114 11.51 3.33 3.15
N PHE A 115 11.11 2.04 3.11
CA PHE A 115 10.13 1.53 2.17
C PHE A 115 8.76 2.25 2.28
N PRO A 116 8.03 2.20 3.42
CA PRO A 116 6.73 2.85 3.52
C PRO A 116 6.81 4.38 3.53
N LEU A 117 7.87 4.97 4.12
CA LEU A 117 8.06 6.42 4.12
C LEU A 117 8.37 6.95 2.72
N GLY A 118 9.23 6.27 1.98
CA GLY A 118 9.54 6.60 0.59
C GLY A 118 8.30 6.49 -0.29
N ALA A 119 7.52 5.42 -0.12
CA ALA A 119 6.26 5.25 -0.82
C ALA A 119 5.28 6.39 -0.53
N ALA A 120 5.09 6.75 0.74
CA ALA A 120 4.20 7.84 1.14
C ALA A 120 4.61 9.20 0.53
N ALA A 121 5.91 9.48 0.45
CA ALA A 121 6.43 10.71 -0.14
C ALA A 121 6.29 10.77 -1.67
N ILE A 122 6.45 9.62 -2.35
CA ILE A 122 6.46 9.54 -3.81
C ILE A 122 5.04 9.42 -4.38
N THR A 123 4.11 8.78 -3.68
CA THR A 123 2.75 8.53 -4.18
C THR A 123 2.02 9.78 -4.67
N PRO A 124 2.03 10.94 -3.96
CA PRO A 124 1.37 12.15 -4.45
C PRO A 124 1.98 12.68 -5.76
N LEU A 125 3.31 12.56 -5.91
CA LEU A 125 4.01 12.99 -7.13
C LEU A 125 3.61 12.11 -8.31
N LEU A 126 3.51 10.80 -8.10
CA LEU A 126 3.10 9.85 -9.13
C LEU A 126 1.62 9.99 -9.49
N GLY A 127 0.75 10.26 -8.52
CA GLY A 127 -0.65 10.57 -8.77
C GLY A 127 -0.80 11.79 -9.69
N ASN A 128 -0.17 12.90 -9.34
CA ASN A 128 -0.17 14.11 -10.19
C ASN A 128 0.42 13.86 -11.59
N PHE A 129 1.47 13.04 -11.69
CA PHE A 129 2.03 12.65 -13.00
C PHE A 129 1.02 11.85 -13.83
N LEU A 130 0.33 10.90 -13.20
CA LEU A 130 -0.67 10.06 -13.84
C LEU A 130 -1.86 10.89 -14.33
N ASP A 131 -2.36 11.81 -13.50
CA ASP A 131 -3.47 12.70 -13.83
C ASP A 131 -3.15 13.58 -15.05
N ARG A 132 -1.90 14.06 -15.15
CA ARG A 132 -1.47 14.89 -16.28
C ARG A 132 -1.13 14.10 -17.54
N LYS A 133 -0.54 12.94 -17.42
CA LYS A 133 0.02 12.17 -18.56
C LYS A 133 -0.83 10.97 -18.98
N GLY A 134 -1.71 10.47 -18.11
CA GLY A 134 -2.64 9.37 -18.40
C GLY A 134 -1.98 8.02 -18.71
N LYS A 135 -0.69 7.81 -18.41
CA LYS A 135 0.07 6.60 -18.78
C LYS A 135 0.01 5.48 -17.72
N GLY A 136 -1.18 5.18 -17.21
CA GLY A 136 -1.37 4.17 -16.14
C GLY A 136 -0.80 2.79 -16.49
N ALA A 137 -1.07 2.26 -17.68
CA ALA A 137 -0.55 0.96 -18.09
C ALA A 137 0.98 0.90 -18.10
N SER A 138 1.65 1.96 -18.56
CA SER A 138 3.11 2.04 -18.52
C SER A 138 3.64 2.05 -17.08
N MET A 139 2.96 2.76 -16.17
CA MET A 139 3.35 2.78 -14.76
C MET A 139 3.20 1.40 -14.09
N LEU A 140 2.14 0.64 -14.43
CA LEU A 140 1.97 -0.73 -13.96
C LEU A 140 3.10 -1.64 -14.43
N ILE A 141 3.48 -1.55 -15.70
CA ILE A 141 4.58 -2.34 -16.28
C ILE A 141 5.91 -2.00 -15.60
N TYR A 142 6.25 -0.71 -15.49
CA TYR A 142 7.48 -0.28 -14.81
C TYR A 142 7.51 -0.67 -13.34
N GLY A 143 6.38 -0.52 -12.63
CA GLY A 143 6.26 -0.94 -11.24
C GLY A 143 6.47 -2.44 -11.07
N ALA A 144 5.83 -3.27 -11.89
CA ALA A 144 6.01 -4.71 -11.87
C ALA A 144 7.46 -5.13 -12.20
N PHE A 145 8.09 -4.51 -13.19
CA PHE A 145 9.48 -4.77 -13.56
C PHE A 145 10.44 -4.43 -12.42
N LEU A 146 10.28 -3.25 -11.80
CA LEU A 146 11.07 -2.88 -10.63
C LEU A 146 10.88 -3.86 -9.48
N MET A 147 9.66 -4.32 -9.24
CA MET A 147 9.38 -5.30 -8.20
C MET A 147 10.13 -6.61 -8.45
N ILE A 148 10.10 -7.13 -9.68
CA ILE A 148 10.83 -8.36 -10.06
C ILE A 148 12.33 -8.19 -9.79
N ILE A 149 12.92 -7.10 -10.24
CA ILE A 149 14.36 -6.83 -10.02
C ILE A 149 14.70 -6.78 -8.54
N CYS A 150 13.89 -6.07 -7.73
CA CYS A 150 14.13 -5.97 -6.29
C CYS A 150 14.03 -7.34 -5.60
N HIS A 151 13.02 -8.14 -5.92
CA HIS A 151 12.86 -9.46 -5.33
C HIS A 151 13.98 -10.42 -5.76
N LEU A 152 14.44 -10.35 -7.02
CA LEU A 152 15.61 -11.10 -7.47
C LEU A 152 16.89 -10.65 -6.75
N ALA A 153 17.06 -9.35 -6.51
CA ALA A 153 18.19 -8.84 -5.74
C ALA A 153 18.16 -9.36 -4.28
N PHE A 154 17.00 -9.38 -3.65
CA PHE A 154 16.86 -9.94 -2.29
C PHE A 154 17.07 -11.46 -2.26
N ALA A 155 16.60 -12.18 -3.27
CA ALA A 155 16.67 -13.64 -3.29
C ALA A 155 18.06 -14.17 -3.68
N LEU A 156 18.76 -13.51 -4.61
CA LEU A 156 20.00 -14.01 -5.21
C LEU A 156 21.22 -13.17 -4.82
N ALA A 157 21.15 -11.85 -4.98
CA ALA A 157 22.29 -10.99 -4.73
C ALA A 157 22.59 -10.80 -3.24
N LEU A 158 21.58 -10.62 -2.41
CA LEU A 158 21.77 -10.36 -1.00
C LEU A 158 22.45 -11.53 -0.26
N PRO A 159 22.02 -12.80 -0.41
CA PRO A 159 22.73 -13.94 0.19
C PRO A 159 24.15 -14.12 -0.35
N ALA A 160 24.37 -13.89 -1.64
CA ALA A 160 25.68 -13.99 -2.27
C ALA A 160 26.68 -12.93 -1.77
N LEU A 161 26.18 -11.81 -1.28
CA LEU A 161 26.98 -10.67 -0.78
C LEU A 161 27.08 -10.67 0.76
N LYS A 162 26.72 -11.77 1.43
CA LYS A 162 26.82 -11.89 2.88
C LYS A 162 28.27 -11.65 3.33
N GLY A 163 28.47 -10.78 4.32
CA GLY A 163 29.77 -10.38 4.82
C GLY A 163 30.55 -9.38 3.93
N SER A 164 29.98 -8.96 2.80
CA SER A 164 30.55 -7.93 1.92
C SER A 164 29.99 -6.54 2.25
N ILE A 165 30.79 -5.50 2.02
CA ILE A 165 30.36 -4.09 2.11
C ILE A 165 29.25 -3.78 1.08
N ALA A 166 29.20 -4.52 -0.02
CA ALA A 166 28.18 -4.35 -1.07
C ALA A 166 26.78 -4.83 -0.61
N GLY A 167 26.68 -5.79 0.31
CA GLY A 167 25.41 -6.32 0.80
C GLY A 167 24.44 -5.25 1.34
N PRO A 168 24.85 -4.41 2.31
CA PRO A 168 24.04 -3.30 2.81
C PRO A 168 23.62 -2.30 1.73
N ILE A 169 24.49 -2.00 0.77
CA ILE A 169 24.19 -1.08 -0.33
C ILE A 169 23.11 -1.64 -1.24
N VAL A 170 23.24 -2.92 -1.64
CA VAL A 170 22.25 -3.59 -2.46
C VAL A 170 20.91 -3.68 -1.73
N ALA A 171 20.90 -4.02 -0.45
CA ALA A 171 19.67 -4.08 0.35
C ALA A 171 18.97 -2.72 0.41
N PHE A 172 19.69 -1.65 0.74
CA PHE A 172 19.13 -0.31 0.85
C PHE A 172 18.57 0.17 -0.50
N THR A 173 19.35 0.04 -1.56
CA THR A 173 18.94 0.43 -2.92
C THR A 173 17.70 -0.34 -3.36
N SER A 174 17.66 -1.64 -3.13
CA SER A 174 16.50 -2.48 -3.46
C SER A 174 15.25 -2.10 -2.66
N ILE A 175 15.39 -1.72 -1.38
CA ILE A 175 14.29 -1.25 -0.54
C ILE A 175 13.73 0.08 -1.08
N VAL A 176 14.59 1.02 -1.46
CA VAL A 176 14.18 2.31 -2.06
C VAL A 176 13.45 2.07 -3.38
N LEU A 177 14.02 1.27 -4.28
CA LEU A 177 13.40 0.94 -5.57
C LEU A 177 12.08 0.19 -5.39
N LEU A 178 11.99 -0.71 -4.41
CA LEU A 178 10.75 -1.40 -4.10
C LEU A 178 9.68 -0.43 -3.56
N GLY A 179 10.07 0.58 -2.78
CA GLY A 179 9.17 1.66 -2.34
C GLY A 179 8.61 2.46 -3.52
N ILE A 180 9.44 2.75 -4.53
CA ILE A 180 9.00 3.37 -5.79
C ILE A 180 8.02 2.46 -6.53
N SER A 181 8.35 1.18 -6.69
CA SER A 181 7.46 0.18 -7.30
C SER A 181 6.11 0.12 -6.57
N PHE A 182 6.16 0.10 -5.22
CA PHE A 182 4.97 0.06 -4.38
C PHE A 182 4.08 1.30 -4.52
N SER A 183 4.64 2.43 -4.90
CA SER A 183 3.87 3.65 -5.18
C SER A 183 3.30 3.66 -6.59
N LEU A 184 4.06 3.17 -7.58
CA LEU A 184 3.66 3.18 -9.00
C LEU A 184 2.41 2.35 -9.27
N VAL A 185 2.35 1.13 -8.72
CA VAL A 185 1.27 0.18 -9.04
C VAL A 185 -0.06 0.61 -8.44
N PRO A 186 -0.23 0.88 -7.14
CA PRO A 186 -1.50 1.35 -6.60
C PRO A 186 -1.96 2.68 -7.18
N ALA A 187 -1.02 3.62 -7.43
CA ALA A 187 -1.36 4.91 -8.03
C ALA A 187 -1.98 4.77 -9.43
N ALA A 188 -1.65 3.71 -10.17
CA ALA A 188 -2.21 3.45 -11.49
C ALA A 188 -3.39 2.47 -11.44
N LEU A 189 -3.34 1.46 -10.57
CA LEU A 189 -4.32 0.37 -10.49
C LEU A 189 -5.67 0.88 -9.99
N TRP A 190 -5.71 1.52 -8.83
CA TRP A 190 -6.96 1.96 -8.21
C TRP A 190 -7.74 3.00 -9.05
N PRO A 191 -7.12 4.05 -9.61
CA PRO A 191 -7.83 4.98 -10.49
C PRO A 191 -8.24 4.38 -11.85
N SER A 192 -7.78 3.19 -12.21
CA SER A 192 -8.22 2.53 -13.44
C SER A 192 -9.58 1.85 -13.28
N VAL A 193 -9.96 1.43 -12.07
CA VAL A 193 -11.24 0.71 -11.82
C VAL A 193 -12.46 1.53 -12.28
N PRO A 194 -12.60 2.83 -11.93
CA PRO A 194 -13.73 3.64 -12.40
C PRO A 194 -13.82 3.81 -13.92
N LYS A 195 -12.73 3.58 -14.63
CA LYS A 195 -12.69 3.66 -16.10
C LYS A 195 -13.12 2.35 -16.78
N LEU A 196 -13.20 1.27 -16.02
CA LEU A 196 -13.43 -0.08 -16.51
C LEU A 196 -14.79 -0.66 -16.09
N VAL A 197 -15.42 -0.07 -15.09
CA VAL A 197 -16.67 -0.52 -14.49
C VAL A 197 -17.64 0.67 -14.48
N ASP A 198 -18.93 0.38 -14.68
CA ASP A 198 -19.99 1.39 -14.58
C ASP A 198 -19.98 2.06 -13.19
N ASN A 199 -20.21 3.38 -13.14
CA ASN A 199 -20.14 4.15 -11.89
C ASN A 199 -21.04 3.59 -10.79
N ARG A 200 -22.22 3.08 -11.12
CA ARG A 200 -23.14 2.45 -10.17
C ARG A 200 -22.62 1.13 -9.57
N LEU A 201 -21.63 0.50 -10.19
CA LEU A 201 -21.04 -0.76 -9.75
C LEU A 201 -19.70 -0.57 -9.02
N LEU A 202 -19.22 0.65 -8.88
CA LEU A 202 -17.90 0.96 -8.32
C LEU A 202 -17.72 0.45 -6.89
N GLY A 203 -18.70 0.65 -6.03
CA GLY A 203 -18.67 0.17 -4.65
C GLY A 203 -18.45 -1.34 -4.58
N SER A 204 -19.18 -2.10 -5.42
CA SER A 204 -19.05 -3.55 -5.50
C SER A 204 -17.76 -4.01 -6.17
N ALA A 205 -17.23 -3.24 -7.10
CA ALA A 205 -15.98 -3.58 -7.79
C ALA A 205 -14.74 -3.35 -6.89
N TYR A 206 -14.84 -2.44 -5.92
CA TYR A 206 -13.78 -2.19 -4.94
C TYR A 206 -13.84 -3.11 -3.71
N ALA A 207 -14.98 -3.72 -3.43
CA ALA A 207 -15.18 -4.65 -2.32
C ALA A 207 -14.56 -6.03 -2.59
#